data_ae436bea91816676657e0cdc7feb0e9d
#
_entry.id   ae436bea91816676657e0cdc7feb0e9d
#
_cell.length_a   1.000
_cell.length_b   1.000
_cell.length_c   1.000
_cell.angle_alpha   90.00
_cell.angle_beta   90.00
_cell.angle_gamma   90.00
#
_symmetry.space_group_name_H-M   'P 1'
#
loop_
_entity.id
_entity.type
_entity.pdbx_description
1 polymer ?
#
loop_
_entity_poly.entity_id
_entity_poly.type
_entity_poly.pdbx_seq_one_letter_code
_entity_poly.pdbx_strand_id
1 'polypeptide(L)'
;MNQAACESDDALLRESASRLFRDHVTAAVLAGVERGEWPATLWQAIADAGLPAALLPESAGGFGVPVSDAVGLLREAGRVGLPVPLPETMLAGWLLAGAGLPVPDGPLALVAGAGLELQPERSGWRLSGESSGVAWGRAAVAVVALVMAQDRAFVAVLRRPGDWALQPVMNVAGEPRDSLRFDASLPGAAVAGAARGIGLPQLRAAGAVTRSLMIAGALQRITEMTVQYAGERRQFGKPIGGFQAVQQNLAVLAAQAAAATAAADLGAQGFAEGLRLPAIAVAKSRAGEAAGIGAAIAHQIHGAIGFTYEHSLHFLTRRLWAWRDEYGGEAEWNLLLGRHLAAAGADRLWPELTAL
;
A
#
# COMPACT_ATOMS: atom_id res chain seq x y z
N MET A 1 -6.22 22.14 -22.04
CA MET A 1 -5.68 20.80 -22.25
C MET A 1 -6.85 19.82 -22.17
N ASN A 2 -7.00 18.96 -23.15
CA ASN A 2 -8.27 18.25 -23.42
C ASN A 2 -8.45 17.07 -22.45
N GLN A 3 -9.55 17.02 -21.70
CA GLN A 3 -9.87 15.97 -20.71
C GLN A 3 -9.79 14.53 -21.30
N ALA A 4 -10.16 14.38 -22.57
CA ALA A 4 -10.06 13.12 -23.32
C ALA A 4 -8.60 12.66 -23.58
N ALA A 5 -7.64 13.58 -23.69
CA ALA A 5 -6.22 13.22 -23.86
C ALA A 5 -5.61 12.75 -22.53
N CYS A 6 -6.01 13.36 -21.42
CA CYS A 6 -5.58 12.95 -20.07
C CYS A 6 -6.10 11.55 -19.72
N GLU A 7 -7.40 11.26 -19.97
CA GLU A 7 -7.98 9.93 -19.75
C GLU A 7 -7.30 8.83 -20.59
N SER A 8 -6.75 9.16 -21.77
CA SER A 8 -6.02 8.21 -22.61
C SER A 8 -4.62 7.88 -22.06
N ASP A 9 -3.91 8.87 -21.51
CA ASP A 9 -2.56 8.71 -20.98
C ASP A 9 -2.58 7.92 -19.66
N ASP A 10 -3.58 8.16 -18.81
CA ASP A 10 -3.80 7.43 -17.55
C ASP A 10 -4.11 5.94 -17.80
N ALA A 11 -4.94 5.64 -18.79
CA ALA A 11 -5.23 4.27 -19.18
C ALA A 11 -3.99 3.54 -19.70
N LEU A 12 -3.14 4.22 -20.47
CA LEU A 12 -1.89 3.68 -21.01
C LEU A 12 -0.87 3.39 -19.90
N LEU A 13 -0.75 4.28 -18.91
CA LEU A 13 0.14 4.08 -17.77
C LEU A 13 -0.25 2.84 -16.96
N ARG A 14 -1.55 2.71 -16.63
CA ARG A 14 -2.08 1.54 -15.90
C ARG A 14 -1.92 0.25 -16.71
N GLU A 15 -2.20 0.27 -18.01
CA GLU A 15 -2.04 -0.91 -18.87
C GLU A 15 -0.57 -1.34 -18.96
N SER A 16 0.35 -0.40 -19.10
CA SER A 16 1.79 -0.67 -19.13
C SER A 16 2.28 -1.26 -17.82
N ALA A 17 1.88 -0.69 -16.67
CA ALA A 17 2.21 -1.21 -15.35
C ALA A 17 1.60 -2.62 -15.14
N SER A 18 0.34 -2.82 -15.53
CA SER A 18 -0.35 -4.11 -15.42
C SER A 18 0.36 -5.19 -16.24
N ARG A 19 0.82 -4.87 -17.45
CA ARG A 19 1.59 -5.79 -18.29
C ARG A 19 2.92 -6.12 -17.64
N LEU A 20 3.71 -5.10 -17.26
CA LEU A 20 4.98 -5.28 -16.58
C LEU A 20 4.85 -6.18 -15.35
N PHE A 21 3.88 -5.94 -14.49
CA PHE A 21 3.68 -6.74 -13.29
C PHE A 21 3.30 -8.19 -13.61
N ARG A 22 2.42 -8.44 -14.57
CA ARG A 22 2.04 -9.80 -14.99
C ARG A 22 3.21 -10.58 -15.59
N ASP A 23 4.06 -9.90 -16.35
CA ASP A 23 5.19 -10.55 -17.02
C ASP A 23 6.31 -10.93 -16.03
N HIS A 24 6.47 -10.18 -14.94
CA HIS A 24 7.58 -10.38 -13.99
C HIS A 24 7.15 -11.01 -12.65
N VAL A 25 5.89 -10.93 -12.24
CA VAL A 25 5.42 -11.53 -10.98
C VAL A 25 4.85 -12.92 -11.23
N THR A 26 5.70 -13.92 -11.08
CA THR A 26 5.33 -15.33 -11.20
C THR A 26 5.21 -15.99 -9.81
N ALA A 27 4.60 -17.18 -9.74
CA ALA A 27 4.57 -17.98 -8.51
C ALA A 27 5.99 -18.28 -7.98
N ALA A 28 6.95 -18.47 -8.89
CA ALA A 28 8.34 -18.70 -8.53
C ALA A 28 8.98 -17.47 -7.86
N VAL A 29 8.71 -16.27 -8.37
CA VAL A 29 9.17 -15.01 -7.77
C VAL A 29 8.54 -14.80 -6.39
N LEU A 30 7.24 -15.02 -6.24
CA LEU A 30 6.55 -14.92 -4.94
C LEU A 30 7.12 -15.91 -3.92
N ALA A 31 7.31 -17.17 -4.31
CA ALA A 31 7.92 -18.20 -3.45
C ALA A 31 9.41 -17.90 -3.14
N GLY A 32 10.17 -17.31 -4.08
CA GLY A 32 11.54 -16.86 -3.86
C GLY A 32 11.63 -15.80 -2.77
N VAL A 33 10.74 -14.82 -2.80
CA VAL A 33 10.67 -13.76 -1.77
C VAL A 33 10.33 -14.33 -0.39
N GLU A 34 9.45 -15.32 -0.29
CA GLU A 34 9.17 -16.00 0.98
C GLU A 34 10.42 -16.72 1.54
N ARG A 35 11.36 -17.13 0.68
CA ARG A 35 12.67 -17.66 1.09
C ARG A 35 13.72 -16.58 1.38
N GLY A 36 13.37 -15.30 1.24
CA GLY A 36 14.25 -14.16 1.47
C GLY A 36 15.03 -13.68 0.25
N GLU A 37 14.69 -14.18 -0.95
CA GLU A 37 15.33 -13.76 -2.20
C GLU A 37 14.84 -12.35 -2.60
N TRP A 38 15.78 -11.48 -3.00
CA TRP A 38 15.44 -10.17 -3.55
C TRP A 38 15.15 -10.29 -5.07
N PRO A 39 13.95 -9.91 -5.55
CA PRO A 39 13.60 -10.03 -6.96
C PRO A 39 14.17 -8.86 -7.78
N ALA A 40 15.50 -8.85 -7.95
CA ALA A 40 16.24 -7.75 -8.57
C ALA A 40 15.78 -7.41 -10.00
N THR A 41 15.49 -8.41 -10.83
CA THR A 41 15.01 -8.21 -12.21
C THR A 41 13.65 -7.51 -12.23
N LEU A 42 12.75 -7.89 -11.34
CA LEU A 42 11.45 -7.24 -11.20
C LEU A 42 11.60 -5.78 -10.76
N TRP A 43 12.45 -5.54 -9.73
CA TRP A 43 12.70 -4.18 -9.27
C TRP A 43 13.31 -3.31 -10.37
N GLN A 44 14.29 -3.83 -11.11
CA GLN A 44 14.92 -3.09 -12.20
C GLN A 44 13.92 -2.72 -13.28
N ALA A 45 13.04 -3.65 -13.70
CA ALA A 45 11.99 -3.37 -14.68
C ALA A 45 11.01 -2.27 -14.21
N ILE A 46 10.67 -2.26 -12.92
CA ILE A 46 9.84 -1.24 -12.28
C ILE A 46 10.54 0.13 -12.27
N ALA A 47 11.85 0.14 -11.96
CA ALA A 47 12.66 1.35 -11.94
C ALA A 47 12.84 1.94 -13.35
N ASP A 48 13.15 1.09 -14.34
CA ASP A 48 13.29 1.49 -15.74
C ASP A 48 12.00 2.06 -16.33
N ALA A 49 10.85 1.57 -15.86
CA ALA A 49 9.53 2.11 -16.20
C ALA A 49 9.20 3.41 -15.45
N GLY A 50 10.05 3.89 -14.54
CA GLY A 50 9.84 5.12 -13.78
C GLY A 50 8.75 5.06 -12.72
N LEU A 51 8.16 3.87 -12.44
CA LEU A 51 7.02 3.76 -11.53
C LEU A 51 7.27 4.28 -10.11
N PRO A 52 8.51 4.17 -9.52
CA PRO A 52 8.80 4.75 -8.21
C PRO A 52 8.64 6.28 -8.15
N ALA A 53 8.80 6.96 -9.29
CA ALA A 53 8.70 8.41 -9.42
C ALA A 53 7.28 8.90 -9.79
N ALA A 54 6.32 8.00 -9.99
CA ALA A 54 4.97 8.35 -10.45
C ALA A 54 4.24 9.36 -9.54
N LEU A 55 4.53 9.35 -8.23
CA LEU A 55 3.92 10.26 -7.24
C LEU A 55 4.73 11.56 -7.03
N LEU A 56 5.87 11.71 -7.71
CA LEU A 56 6.70 12.91 -7.61
C LEU A 56 6.15 14.02 -8.52
N PRO A 57 6.24 15.30 -8.11
CA PRO A 57 6.01 16.41 -8.99
C PRO A 57 7.13 16.49 -10.05
N GLU A 58 6.87 17.09 -11.21
CA GLU A 58 7.86 17.26 -12.29
C GLU A 58 9.15 17.94 -11.79
N SER A 59 9.03 18.92 -10.89
CA SER A 59 10.17 19.61 -10.29
C SER A 59 11.10 18.71 -9.47
N ALA A 60 10.63 17.51 -9.08
CA ALA A 60 11.41 16.51 -8.36
C ALA A 60 11.69 15.24 -9.20
N GLY A 61 11.54 15.34 -10.52
CA GLY A 61 11.81 14.22 -11.46
C GLY A 61 10.63 13.30 -11.72
N GLY A 62 9.41 13.69 -11.35
CA GLY A 62 8.18 12.97 -11.71
C GLY A 62 7.65 13.31 -13.09
N PHE A 63 6.52 12.73 -13.44
CA PHE A 63 5.93 12.79 -14.78
C PHE A 63 4.69 13.70 -14.87
N GLY A 64 4.33 14.42 -13.78
CA GLY A 64 3.12 15.25 -13.75
C GLY A 64 1.81 14.46 -13.76
N VAL A 65 1.86 13.17 -13.43
CA VAL A 65 0.68 12.31 -13.30
C VAL A 65 -0.19 12.81 -12.16
N PRO A 66 -1.53 12.91 -12.33
CA PRO A 66 -2.43 13.21 -11.22
C PRO A 66 -2.22 12.25 -10.04
N VAL A 67 -2.27 12.77 -8.82
CA VAL A 67 -1.99 11.97 -7.60
C VAL A 67 -2.90 10.74 -7.49
N SER A 68 -4.19 10.88 -7.84
CA SER A 68 -5.16 9.78 -7.85
C SER A 68 -4.73 8.64 -8.78
N ASP A 69 -4.19 8.98 -9.95
CA ASP A 69 -3.77 8.01 -10.97
C ASP A 69 -2.43 7.38 -10.61
N ALA A 70 -1.49 8.18 -10.09
CA ALA A 70 -0.22 7.69 -9.58
C ALA A 70 -0.42 6.63 -8.48
N VAL A 71 -1.27 6.89 -7.48
CA VAL A 71 -1.58 5.87 -6.45
C VAL A 71 -2.46 4.76 -7.00
N GLY A 72 -3.29 5.03 -8.01
CA GLY A 72 -4.15 4.06 -8.69
C GLY A 72 -3.39 2.88 -9.30
N LEU A 73 -2.12 3.06 -9.68
CA LEU A 73 -1.21 2.00 -10.13
C LEU A 73 -1.08 0.85 -9.11
N LEU A 74 -1.22 1.16 -7.83
CA LEU A 74 -1.08 0.18 -6.75
C LEU A 74 -2.22 -0.84 -6.73
N ARG A 75 -3.34 -0.59 -7.41
CA ARG A 75 -4.36 -1.62 -7.64
C ARG A 75 -3.81 -2.74 -8.51
N GLU A 76 -3.10 -2.41 -9.59
CA GLU A 76 -2.47 -3.41 -10.45
C GLU A 76 -1.36 -4.17 -9.71
N ALA A 77 -0.59 -3.49 -8.86
CA ALA A 77 0.36 -4.13 -7.96
C ALA A 77 -0.32 -5.14 -7.01
N GLY A 78 -1.48 -4.78 -6.48
CA GLY A 78 -2.29 -5.66 -5.63
C GLY A 78 -2.80 -6.90 -6.35
N ARG A 79 -3.22 -6.78 -7.61
CA ARG A 79 -3.71 -7.91 -8.43
C ARG A 79 -2.71 -9.05 -8.56
N VAL A 80 -1.42 -8.73 -8.60
CA VAL A 80 -0.34 -9.72 -8.72
C VAL A 80 0.30 -10.05 -7.37
N GLY A 81 -0.06 -9.36 -6.29
CA GLY A 81 0.62 -9.46 -5.00
C GLY A 81 2.08 -9.02 -5.09
N LEU A 82 2.32 -7.84 -5.67
CA LEU A 82 3.65 -7.32 -6.00
C LEU A 82 4.63 -7.42 -4.83
N PRO A 83 5.73 -8.21 -4.93
CA PRO A 83 6.62 -8.49 -3.82
C PRO A 83 7.87 -7.59 -3.80
N VAL A 84 7.66 -6.28 -3.87
CA VAL A 84 8.72 -5.24 -3.78
C VAL A 84 8.15 -3.96 -3.16
N PRO A 85 8.99 -3.07 -2.58
CA PRO A 85 8.55 -1.87 -1.85
C PRO A 85 8.15 -0.70 -2.75
N LEU A 86 7.37 -0.94 -3.80
CA LEU A 86 6.90 0.14 -4.67
C LEU A 86 6.06 1.18 -3.90
N PRO A 87 5.05 0.79 -3.10
CA PRO A 87 4.25 1.75 -2.35
C PRO A 87 5.07 2.58 -1.37
N GLU A 88 5.98 1.94 -0.65
CA GLU A 88 6.86 2.59 0.32
C GLU A 88 7.81 3.57 -0.36
N THR A 89 8.38 3.19 -1.49
CA THR A 89 9.30 4.04 -2.28
C THR A 89 8.56 5.27 -2.83
N MET A 90 7.35 5.08 -3.35
CA MET A 90 6.51 6.20 -3.83
C MET A 90 6.19 7.18 -2.69
N LEU A 91 5.74 6.68 -1.54
CA LEU A 91 5.43 7.54 -0.38
C LEU A 91 6.65 8.21 0.21
N ALA A 92 7.80 7.51 0.28
CA ALA A 92 9.06 8.07 0.73
C ALA A 92 9.52 9.21 -0.19
N GLY A 93 9.45 8.98 -1.50
CA GLY A 93 9.75 10.00 -2.51
C GLY A 93 8.83 11.23 -2.39
N TRP A 94 7.52 11.01 -2.24
CA TRP A 94 6.55 12.07 -2.02
C TRP A 94 6.85 12.92 -0.77
N LEU A 95 7.21 12.28 0.36
CA LEU A 95 7.61 13.01 1.57
C LEU A 95 8.87 13.85 1.36
N LEU A 96 9.90 13.27 0.70
CA LEU A 96 11.16 13.93 0.43
C LEU A 96 10.97 15.14 -0.49
N ALA A 97 10.25 14.97 -1.59
CA ALA A 97 9.94 16.06 -2.52
C ALA A 97 9.18 17.19 -1.83
N GLY A 98 8.18 16.86 -1.00
CA GLY A 98 7.43 17.83 -0.21
C GLY A 98 8.27 18.58 0.84
N ALA A 99 9.36 17.98 1.32
CA ALA A 99 10.32 18.58 2.24
C ALA A 99 11.47 19.31 1.52
N GLY A 100 11.53 19.28 0.19
CA GLY A 100 12.63 19.84 -0.60
C GLY A 100 13.95 19.06 -0.47
N LEU A 101 13.89 17.79 -0.09
CA LEU A 101 15.03 16.90 0.01
C LEU A 101 15.21 16.08 -1.27
N PRO A 102 16.46 15.77 -1.66
CA PRO A 102 16.71 14.93 -2.83
C PRO A 102 16.21 13.50 -2.62
N VAL A 103 15.54 12.94 -3.62
CA VAL A 103 15.03 11.57 -3.62
C VAL A 103 16.16 10.62 -4.06
N PRO A 104 16.56 9.64 -3.22
CA PRO A 104 17.56 8.64 -3.61
C PRO A 104 16.99 7.68 -4.66
N ASP A 105 17.84 7.24 -5.60
CA ASP A 105 17.51 6.17 -6.53
C ASP A 105 17.52 4.81 -5.84
N GLY A 106 16.55 3.95 -6.17
CA GLY A 106 16.45 2.59 -5.64
C GLY A 106 15.30 2.41 -4.64
N PRO A 107 15.18 1.21 -4.03
CA PRO A 107 14.12 0.91 -3.07
C PRO A 107 14.31 1.70 -1.77
N LEU A 108 13.25 2.37 -1.33
CA LEU A 108 13.25 3.16 -0.10
C LEU A 108 12.36 2.47 0.95
N ALA A 109 12.83 2.48 2.20
CA ALA A 109 12.00 2.15 3.35
C ALA A 109 11.45 3.42 4.01
N LEU A 110 10.25 3.31 4.56
CA LEU A 110 9.56 4.39 5.22
C LEU A 110 9.34 4.05 6.69
N VAL A 111 9.73 4.95 7.58
CA VAL A 111 9.51 4.81 9.02
C VAL A 111 8.83 6.05 9.58
N ALA A 112 7.94 5.84 10.53
CA ALA A 112 7.28 6.91 11.25
C ALA A 112 6.79 6.39 12.61
N GLY A 113 6.84 7.21 13.64
CA GLY A 113 6.28 6.81 14.92
C GLY A 113 6.85 7.52 16.12
N ALA A 114 6.17 7.30 17.26
CA ALA A 114 6.54 7.89 18.55
C ALA A 114 7.81 7.28 19.17
N GLY A 115 8.32 6.18 18.60
CA GLY A 115 9.57 5.54 19.06
C GLY A 115 10.84 6.15 18.46
N LEU A 116 10.71 7.21 17.67
CA LEU A 116 11.84 7.93 17.06
C LEU A 116 11.99 9.31 17.66
N GLU A 117 13.21 9.65 18.01
CA GLU A 117 13.60 10.98 18.54
C GLU A 117 14.58 11.67 17.59
N LEU A 118 14.33 12.94 17.28
CA LEU A 118 15.20 13.76 16.48
C LEU A 118 15.67 14.96 17.33
N GLN A 119 16.96 15.05 17.56
CA GLN A 119 17.56 16.08 18.39
C GLN A 119 18.60 16.90 17.61
N PRO A 120 18.65 18.24 17.76
CA PRO A 120 19.68 19.04 17.11
C PRO A 120 21.06 18.76 17.72
N GLU A 121 22.08 18.68 16.87
CA GLU A 121 23.49 18.61 17.22
C GLU A 121 24.24 19.85 16.69
N ARG A 122 25.51 20.03 17.06
CA ARG A 122 26.32 21.23 16.66
C ARG A 122 26.42 21.39 15.13
N SER A 123 26.43 20.26 14.36
CA SER A 123 26.63 20.25 12.92
C SER A 123 25.52 19.52 12.17
N GLY A 124 24.34 19.36 12.77
CA GLY A 124 23.25 18.61 12.15
C GLY A 124 22.23 18.13 13.17
N TRP A 125 21.86 16.84 13.04
CA TRP A 125 20.81 16.22 13.85
C TRP A 125 21.22 14.83 14.29
N ARG A 126 20.76 14.38 15.44
CA ARG A 126 20.83 12.98 15.87
C ARG A 126 19.45 12.36 15.80
N LEU A 127 19.33 11.24 15.07
CA LEU A 127 18.16 10.39 15.08
C LEU A 127 18.45 9.15 15.91
N SER A 128 17.59 8.88 16.89
CA SER A 128 17.67 7.69 17.75
C SER A 128 16.30 7.05 17.91
N GLY A 129 16.28 5.78 18.35
CA GLY A 129 15.08 5.04 18.63
C GLY A 129 14.92 3.76 17.79
N GLU A 130 13.72 3.21 17.80
CA GLU A 130 13.41 1.94 17.13
C GLU A 130 12.10 2.03 16.36
N SER A 131 12.02 1.31 15.22
CA SER A 131 10.81 1.12 14.44
C SER A 131 10.70 -0.35 14.03
N SER A 132 9.59 -0.98 14.34
CA SER A 132 9.28 -2.36 13.95
C SER A 132 8.27 -2.38 12.81
N GLY A 133 8.20 -3.51 12.09
CA GLY A 133 7.28 -3.68 10.97
C GLY A 133 7.65 -2.86 9.74
N VAL A 134 8.91 -2.46 9.60
CA VAL A 134 9.39 -1.66 8.47
C VAL A 134 9.42 -2.51 7.21
N ALA A 135 8.58 -2.14 6.25
CA ALA A 135 8.51 -2.84 4.99
C ALA A 135 9.84 -2.75 4.25
N TRP A 136 10.40 -3.91 3.91
CA TRP A 136 11.60 -4.06 3.08
C TRP A 136 12.84 -3.33 3.58
N GLY A 137 12.98 -3.10 4.87
CA GLY A 137 14.14 -2.42 5.46
C GLY A 137 15.48 -3.01 5.04
N ARG A 138 15.53 -4.35 4.86
CA ARG A 138 16.73 -5.09 4.40
C ARG A 138 17.14 -4.82 2.96
N ALA A 139 16.18 -4.44 2.10
CA ALA A 139 16.41 -4.15 0.68
C ALA A 139 16.58 -2.66 0.40
N ALA A 140 16.26 -1.79 1.35
CA ALA A 140 16.29 -0.36 1.16
C ALA A 140 17.71 0.20 0.98
N VAL A 141 17.89 1.08 0.00
CA VAL A 141 19.13 1.87 -0.19
C VAL A 141 19.17 3.08 0.75
N ALA A 142 17.98 3.53 1.18
CA ALA A 142 17.82 4.58 2.19
C ALA A 142 16.55 4.37 2.99
N VAL A 143 16.56 4.87 4.23
CA VAL A 143 15.38 4.94 5.09
C VAL A 143 14.93 6.39 5.18
N VAL A 144 13.66 6.64 4.93
CA VAL A 144 13.04 7.95 5.09
C VAL A 144 12.20 7.95 6.36
N ALA A 145 12.56 8.81 7.30
CA ALA A 145 11.89 8.89 8.59
C ALA A 145 11.04 10.17 8.68
N LEU A 146 9.76 10.02 9.08
CA LEU A 146 8.93 11.14 9.52
C LEU A 146 8.91 11.16 11.05
N VAL A 147 9.44 12.22 11.65
CA VAL A 147 9.65 12.31 13.10
C VAL A 147 9.05 13.62 13.62
N MET A 148 8.42 13.57 14.79
CA MET A 148 7.97 14.77 15.51
C MET A 148 9.08 15.26 16.45
N ALA A 149 9.47 16.52 16.29
CA ALA A 149 10.40 17.19 17.18
C ALA A 149 9.91 18.62 17.42
N GLN A 150 9.90 19.09 18.68
CA GLN A 150 9.48 20.45 19.04
C GLN A 150 8.12 20.85 18.43
N ASP A 151 7.14 19.97 18.52
CA ASP A 151 5.77 20.13 17.96
C ASP A 151 5.71 20.33 16.43
N ARG A 152 6.78 19.98 15.71
CA ARG A 152 6.87 20.04 14.26
C ARG A 152 7.26 18.69 13.69
N ALA A 153 6.77 18.42 12.48
CA ALA A 153 7.18 17.24 11.73
C ALA A 153 8.44 17.53 10.90
N PHE A 154 9.38 16.62 10.94
CA PHE A 154 10.61 16.63 10.15
C PHE A 154 10.72 15.35 9.31
N VAL A 155 11.28 15.50 8.13
CA VAL A 155 11.68 14.38 7.27
C VAL A 155 13.19 14.24 7.34
N ALA A 156 13.67 13.03 7.63
CA ALA A 156 15.10 12.71 7.68
C ALA A 156 15.42 11.58 6.72
N VAL A 157 16.59 11.65 6.08
CA VAL A 157 17.11 10.62 5.16
C VAL A 157 18.34 9.96 5.79
N LEU A 158 18.25 8.65 5.94
CA LEU A 158 19.36 7.81 6.42
C LEU A 158 19.86 6.94 5.27
N ARG A 159 21.19 6.73 5.18
CA ARG A 159 21.82 5.95 4.11
C ARG A 159 22.74 4.88 4.70
N ARG A 160 22.73 3.67 4.12
CA ARG A 160 23.70 2.62 4.50
C ARG A 160 25.13 2.96 4.06
N PRO A 161 26.15 2.36 4.68
CA PRO A 161 26.15 1.57 5.91
C PRO A 161 26.28 2.44 7.16
N GLY A 162 25.69 1.99 8.29
CA GLY A 162 25.98 2.55 9.62
C GLY A 162 24.91 3.41 10.25
N ASP A 163 23.91 3.87 9.49
CA ASP A 163 22.87 4.74 10.00
C ASP A 163 21.78 3.99 10.83
N TRP A 164 21.68 2.66 10.65
CA TRP A 164 20.77 1.82 11.43
C TRP A 164 21.25 0.37 11.56
N ALA A 165 20.85 -0.27 12.65
CA ALA A 165 20.94 -1.72 12.84
C ALA A 165 19.64 -2.38 12.39
N LEU A 166 19.72 -3.56 11.76
CA LEU A 166 18.59 -4.26 11.19
C LEU A 166 18.44 -5.65 11.83
N GLN A 167 17.21 -5.95 12.27
CA GLN A 167 16.78 -7.28 12.66
C GLN A 167 15.74 -7.77 11.63
N PRO A 168 16.02 -8.84 10.88
CA PRO A 168 15.10 -9.39 9.90
C PRO A 168 13.82 -9.96 10.56
N VAL A 169 12.66 -9.56 10.06
CA VAL A 169 11.35 -10.10 10.44
C VAL A 169 10.50 -10.26 9.18
N MET A 170 9.56 -11.21 9.18
CA MET A 170 8.63 -11.45 8.08
C MET A 170 7.20 -11.34 8.61
N ASN A 171 6.28 -10.83 7.80
CA ASN A 171 4.85 -10.87 8.11
C ASN A 171 4.21 -12.23 7.70
N VAL A 172 2.91 -12.37 7.92
CA VAL A 172 2.17 -13.60 7.57
C VAL A 172 2.16 -13.90 6.06
N ALA A 173 2.40 -12.91 5.22
CA ALA A 173 2.50 -13.07 3.78
C ALA A 173 3.91 -13.49 3.31
N GLY A 174 4.88 -13.65 4.22
CA GLY A 174 6.26 -13.91 3.87
C GLY A 174 6.96 -12.68 3.25
N GLU A 175 6.49 -11.48 3.55
CA GLU A 175 7.12 -10.23 3.11
C GLU A 175 7.98 -9.65 4.24
N PRO A 176 9.15 -9.05 3.93
CA PRO A 176 9.98 -8.38 4.92
C PRO A 176 9.23 -7.26 5.66
N ARG A 177 9.25 -7.33 6.98
CA ARG A 177 8.74 -6.32 7.92
C ARG A 177 9.74 -6.19 9.06
N ASP A 178 10.89 -5.64 8.71
CA ASP A 178 12.08 -5.62 9.56
C ASP A 178 11.93 -4.70 10.77
N SER A 179 12.73 -4.97 11.82
CA SER A 179 12.91 -4.00 12.90
C SER A 179 14.21 -3.25 12.67
N LEU A 180 14.13 -1.92 12.75
CA LEU A 180 15.27 -1.01 12.57
C LEU A 180 15.53 -0.26 13.87
N ARG A 181 16.79 -0.21 14.31
CA ARG A 181 17.25 0.60 15.42
C ARG A 181 18.19 1.66 14.92
N PHE A 182 17.95 2.88 15.32
CA PHE A 182 18.67 4.08 14.90
C PHE A 182 19.49 4.64 16.05
N ASP A 183 20.69 5.07 15.73
CA ASP A 183 21.56 5.91 16.56
C ASP A 183 22.58 6.60 15.62
N ALA A 184 22.08 7.58 14.86
CA ALA A 184 22.80 8.18 13.73
C ALA A 184 22.90 9.70 13.86
N SER A 185 24.09 10.24 13.65
CA SER A 185 24.31 11.68 13.42
C SER A 185 24.13 12.00 11.94
N LEU A 186 23.20 12.89 11.63
CA LEU A 186 22.82 13.25 10.28
C LEU A 186 23.29 14.67 9.95
N PRO A 187 23.85 14.91 8.75
CA PRO A 187 24.16 16.26 8.32
C PRO A 187 22.90 17.10 8.19
N GLY A 188 22.99 18.42 8.39
CA GLY A 188 21.84 19.31 8.27
C GLY A 188 21.09 19.19 6.94
N ALA A 189 21.79 18.90 5.85
CA ALA A 189 21.19 18.69 4.52
C ALA A 189 20.38 17.38 4.39
N ALA A 190 20.46 16.45 5.35
CA ALA A 190 19.69 15.22 5.37
C ALA A 190 18.37 15.33 6.13
N VAL A 191 18.08 16.51 6.72
CA VAL A 191 16.88 16.72 7.53
C VAL A 191 16.22 18.05 7.13
N ALA A 192 14.92 18.03 6.90
CA ALA A 192 14.14 19.22 6.62
C ALA A 192 12.77 19.15 7.31
N GLY A 193 12.15 20.31 7.52
CA GLY A 193 10.76 20.35 7.97
C GLY A 193 9.84 19.68 6.95
N ALA A 194 8.90 18.86 7.41
CA ALA A 194 7.89 18.29 6.53
C ALA A 194 7.05 19.40 5.88
N ALA A 195 6.46 19.08 4.71
CA ALA A 195 5.54 20.00 4.05
C ALA A 195 4.40 20.40 5.00
N ARG A 196 3.86 21.62 4.81
CA ARG A 196 2.79 22.15 5.64
C ARG A 196 1.60 21.18 5.68
N GLY A 197 1.13 20.88 6.88
CA GLY A 197 -0.01 19.98 7.10
C GLY A 197 0.35 18.49 7.04
N ILE A 198 1.61 18.13 6.81
CA ILE A 198 2.06 16.73 6.81
C ILE A 198 2.66 16.39 8.18
N GLY A 199 2.11 15.35 8.80
CA GLY A 199 2.55 14.76 10.06
C GLY A 199 2.25 13.27 10.09
N LEU A 200 2.40 12.63 11.25
CA LEU A 200 2.18 11.19 11.42
C LEU A 200 0.77 10.74 10.98
N PRO A 201 -0.34 11.46 11.31
CA PRO A 201 -1.67 11.07 10.86
C PRO A 201 -1.82 11.10 9.33
N GLN A 202 -1.22 12.11 8.66
CA GLN A 202 -1.29 12.25 7.21
C GLN A 202 -0.48 11.16 6.50
N LEU A 203 0.71 10.84 7.01
CA LEU A 203 1.50 9.73 6.46
C LEU A 203 0.78 8.39 6.64
N ARG A 204 0.17 8.16 7.81
CA ARG A 204 -0.65 6.97 8.06
C ARG A 204 -1.83 6.90 7.09
N ALA A 205 -2.50 8.02 6.83
CA ALA A 205 -3.59 8.11 5.86
C ALA A 205 -3.13 7.80 4.43
N ALA A 206 -1.99 8.36 4.01
CA ALA A 206 -1.40 8.07 2.71
C ALA A 206 -1.08 6.56 2.56
N GLY A 207 -0.48 5.94 3.57
CA GLY A 207 -0.23 4.51 3.62
C GLY A 207 -1.52 3.67 3.59
N ALA A 208 -2.57 4.12 4.27
CA ALA A 208 -3.88 3.45 4.25
C ALA A 208 -4.50 3.43 2.85
N VAL A 209 -4.36 4.51 2.06
CA VAL A 209 -4.79 4.55 0.65
C VAL A 209 -4.05 3.51 -0.18
N THR A 210 -2.72 3.44 -0.05
CA THR A 210 -1.92 2.45 -0.81
C THR A 210 -2.38 1.03 -0.53
N ARG A 211 -2.63 0.68 0.74
CA ARG A 211 -3.11 -0.65 1.12
C ARG A 211 -4.55 -0.90 0.68
N SER A 212 -5.43 0.09 0.71
CA SER A 212 -6.80 -0.04 0.21
C SER A 212 -6.83 -0.38 -1.29
N LEU A 213 -6.01 0.29 -2.09
CA LEU A 213 -5.87 0.02 -3.52
C LEU A 213 -5.30 -1.38 -3.78
N MET A 214 -4.24 -1.79 -3.06
CA MET A 214 -3.66 -3.12 -3.20
C MET A 214 -4.65 -4.22 -2.80
N ILE A 215 -5.40 -4.04 -1.71
CA ILE A 215 -6.44 -4.97 -1.27
C ILE A 215 -7.54 -5.09 -2.35
N ALA A 216 -8.00 -3.97 -2.90
CA ALA A 216 -9.00 -3.97 -3.97
C ALA A 216 -8.52 -4.77 -5.19
N GLY A 217 -7.29 -4.56 -5.64
CA GLY A 217 -6.67 -5.31 -6.72
C GLY A 217 -6.56 -6.81 -6.45
N ALA A 218 -6.09 -7.17 -5.25
CA ALA A 218 -6.00 -8.58 -4.85
C ALA A 218 -7.38 -9.25 -4.80
N LEU A 219 -8.42 -8.57 -4.29
CA LEU A 219 -9.79 -9.08 -4.26
C LEU A 219 -10.36 -9.29 -5.67
N GLN A 220 -10.10 -8.39 -6.62
CA GLN A 220 -10.48 -8.58 -8.01
C GLN A 220 -9.84 -9.86 -8.56
N ARG A 221 -8.54 -10.05 -8.37
CA ARG A 221 -7.84 -11.24 -8.85
C ARG A 221 -8.32 -12.53 -8.17
N ILE A 222 -8.52 -12.50 -6.86
CA ILE A 222 -9.08 -13.62 -6.09
C ILE A 222 -10.47 -13.99 -6.61
N THR A 223 -11.31 -13.01 -6.93
CA THR A 223 -12.65 -13.24 -7.48
C THR A 223 -12.55 -13.96 -8.83
N GLU A 224 -11.70 -13.48 -9.76
CA GLU A 224 -11.47 -14.12 -11.05
C GLU A 224 -11.02 -15.57 -10.90
N MET A 225 -10.00 -15.82 -10.06
CA MET A 225 -9.48 -17.17 -9.80
C MET A 225 -10.54 -18.08 -9.20
N THR A 226 -11.36 -17.57 -8.28
CA THR A 226 -12.40 -18.37 -7.61
C THR A 226 -13.54 -18.72 -8.57
N VAL A 227 -13.95 -17.79 -9.42
CA VAL A 227 -14.96 -18.03 -10.47
C VAL A 227 -14.45 -19.07 -11.48
N GLN A 228 -13.21 -18.91 -11.93
CA GLN A 228 -12.57 -19.88 -12.82
C GLN A 228 -12.53 -21.28 -12.21
N TYR A 229 -12.01 -21.40 -10.98
CA TYR A 229 -11.95 -22.68 -10.27
C TYR A 229 -13.34 -23.32 -10.10
N ALA A 230 -14.35 -22.54 -9.74
CA ALA A 230 -15.72 -23.05 -9.61
C ALA A 230 -16.31 -23.56 -10.93
N GLY A 231 -15.90 -23.01 -12.07
CA GLY A 231 -16.27 -23.46 -13.40
C GLY A 231 -15.57 -24.75 -13.83
N GLU A 232 -14.33 -24.95 -13.39
CA GLU A 232 -13.48 -26.09 -13.78
C GLU A 232 -13.65 -27.29 -12.83
N ARG A 233 -13.72 -27.08 -11.53
CA ARG A 233 -13.82 -28.14 -10.51
C ARG A 233 -15.16 -28.85 -10.59
N ARG A 234 -15.15 -30.16 -10.83
CA ARG A 234 -16.36 -30.97 -10.92
C ARG A 234 -16.55 -31.83 -9.66
N GLN A 235 -17.77 -31.85 -9.15
CA GLN A 235 -18.24 -32.73 -8.08
C GLN A 235 -19.71 -33.13 -8.36
N PHE A 236 -20.12 -34.31 -7.95
CA PHE A 236 -21.49 -34.80 -8.17
C PHE A 236 -21.96 -34.65 -9.62
N GLY A 237 -21.07 -34.91 -10.58
CA GLY A 237 -21.37 -34.94 -12.02
C GLY A 237 -21.39 -33.59 -12.74
N LYS A 238 -21.21 -32.44 -12.03
CA LYS A 238 -21.21 -31.09 -12.65
C LYS A 238 -20.16 -30.17 -12.05
N PRO A 239 -19.84 -29.03 -12.72
CA PRO A 239 -19.01 -27.99 -12.11
C PRO A 239 -19.60 -27.50 -10.79
N ILE A 240 -18.73 -27.21 -9.80
CA ILE A 240 -19.22 -26.75 -8.47
C ILE A 240 -19.91 -25.41 -8.53
N GLY A 241 -19.59 -24.54 -9.50
CA GLY A 241 -20.28 -23.28 -9.80
C GLY A 241 -21.75 -23.46 -10.20
N GLY A 242 -22.20 -24.70 -10.52
CA GLY A 242 -23.60 -25.04 -10.77
C GLY A 242 -24.43 -25.30 -9.49
N PHE A 243 -23.82 -25.22 -8.30
CA PHE A 243 -24.55 -25.34 -7.02
C PHE A 243 -24.93 -23.96 -6.49
N GLN A 244 -26.18 -23.82 -6.06
CA GLN A 244 -26.74 -22.53 -5.60
C GLN A 244 -25.92 -21.91 -4.44
N ALA A 245 -25.46 -22.72 -3.47
CA ALA A 245 -24.65 -22.24 -2.37
C ALA A 245 -23.30 -21.64 -2.84
N VAL A 246 -22.67 -22.24 -3.88
CA VAL A 246 -21.44 -21.71 -4.47
C VAL A 246 -21.73 -20.41 -5.23
N GLN A 247 -22.83 -20.37 -5.99
CA GLN A 247 -23.25 -19.15 -6.72
C GLN A 247 -23.51 -17.98 -5.78
N GLN A 248 -24.17 -18.22 -4.64
CA GLN A 248 -24.39 -17.19 -3.62
C GLN A 248 -23.07 -16.68 -3.04
N ASN A 249 -22.14 -17.56 -2.71
CA ASN A 249 -20.81 -17.17 -2.20
C ASN A 249 -20.02 -16.37 -3.25
N LEU A 250 -20.05 -16.75 -4.52
CA LEU A 250 -19.41 -16.00 -5.61
C LEU A 250 -20.02 -14.61 -5.77
N ALA A 251 -21.35 -14.48 -5.64
CA ALA A 251 -22.02 -13.19 -5.70
C ALA A 251 -21.61 -12.28 -4.53
N VAL A 252 -21.51 -12.83 -3.31
CA VAL A 252 -21.00 -12.08 -2.15
C VAL A 252 -19.56 -11.65 -2.36
N LEU A 253 -18.69 -12.56 -2.84
CA LEU A 253 -17.28 -12.25 -3.12
C LEU A 253 -17.15 -11.11 -4.14
N ALA A 254 -17.91 -11.16 -5.24
CA ALA A 254 -17.92 -10.13 -6.26
C ALA A 254 -18.41 -8.78 -5.71
N ALA A 255 -19.47 -8.78 -4.86
CA ALA A 255 -19.97 -7.57 -4.21
C ALA A 255 -18.93 -6.97 -3.25
N GLN A 256 -18.18 -7.79 -2.49
CA GLN A 256 -17.09 -7.33 -1.64
C GLN A 256 -15.97 -6.68 -2.45
N ALA A 257 -15.56 -7.32 -3.55
CA ALA A 257 -14.52 -6.79 -4.43
C ALA A 257 -14.93 -5.46 -5.09
N ALA A 258 -16.18 -5.36 -5.57
CA ALA A 258 -16.71 -4.13 -6.15
C ALA A 258 -16.78 -2.98 -5.13
N ALA A 259 -17.30 -3.24 -3.93
CA ALA A 259 -17.40 -2.24 -2.88
C ALA A 259 -16.00 -1.78 -2.38
N ALA A 260 -15.03 -2.71 -2.26
CA ALA A 260 -13.65 -2.37 -1.91
C ALA A 260 -12.99 -1.51 -3.01
N THR A 261 -13.26 -1.81 -4.28
CA THR A 261 -12.76 -1.03 -5.43
C THR A 261 -13.27 0.41 -5.39
N ALA A 262 -14.60 0.59 -5.29
CA ALA A 262 -15.20 1.92 -5.23
C ALA A 262 -14.70 2.73 -4.01
N ALA A 263 -14.57 2.09 -2.85
CA ALA A 263 -14.05 2.74 -1.66
C ALA A 263 -12.56 3.10 -1.80
N ALA A 264 -11.74 2.25 -2.43
CA ALA A 264 -10.34 2.55 -2.69
C ALA A 264 -10.16 3.72 -3.67
N ASP A 265 -11.02 3.85 -4.68
CA ASP A 265 -11.05 5.01 -5.60
C ASP A 265 -11.40 6.30 -4.86
N LEU A 266 -12.40 6.25 -3.96
CA LEU A 266 -12.71 7.37 -3.07
C LEU A 266 -11.49 7.76 -2.20
N GLY A 267 -10.76 6.78 -1.69
CA GLY A 267 -9.53 7.01 -0.93
C GLY A 267 -8.43 7.68 -1.76
N ALA A 268 -8.26 7.25 -3.02
CA ALA A 268 -7.30 7.86 -3.96
C ALA A 268 -7.64 9.32 -4.27
N GLN A 269 -8.92 9.64 -4.48
CA GLN A 269 -9.38 11.01 -4.61
C GLN A 269 -9.15 11.81 -3.34
N GLY A 270 -9.48 11.24 -2.17
CA GLY A 270 -9.22 11.89 -0.87
C GLY A 270 -7.73 12.16 -0.63
N PHE A 271 -6.82 11.35 -1.17
CA PHE A 271 -5.38 11.64 -1.14
C PHE A 271 -5.06 12.86 -2.03
N ALA A 272 -5.55 12.88 -3.25
CA ALA A 272 -5.31 13.97 -4.19
C ALA A 272 -5.87 15.32 -3.70
N GLU A 273 -6.95 15.30 -2.95
CA GLU A 273 -7.60 16.48 -2.35
C GLU A 273 -7.00 16.89 -1.00
N GLY A 274 -5.75 16.53 -0.73
CA GLY A 274 -5.02 16.94 0.48
C GLY A 274 -5.23 16.00 1.68
N LEU A 275 -5.38 14.71 1.43
CA LEU A 275 -5.53 13.66 2.46
C LEU A 275 -6.82 13.83 3.29
N ARG A 276 -7.97 13.87 2.61
CA ARG A 276 -9.29 13.93 3.27
C ARG A 276 -9.54 12.68 4.12
N LEU A 277 -9.34 12.82 5.44
CA LEU A 277 -9.39 11.70 6.38
C LEU A 277 -10.70 10.91 6.36
N PRO A 278 -11.91 11.51 6.25
CA PRO A 278 -13.16 10.73 6.17
C PRO A 278 -13.23 9.80 4.96
N ALA A 279 -12.86 10.28 3.77
CA ALA A 279 -12.82 9.47 2.55
C ALA A 279 -11.83 8.30 2.67
N ILE A 280 -10.63 8.56 3.23
CA ILE A 280 -9.61 7.55 3.47
C ILE A 280 -10.05 6.55 4.53
N ALA A 281 -10.76 6.99 5.57
CA ALA A 281 -11.30 6.10 6.60
C ALA A 281 -12.33 5.12 6.01
N VAL A 282 -13.23 5.59 5.14
CA VAL A 282 -14.17 4.73 4.40
C VAL A 282 -13.40 3.72 3.55
N ALA A 283 -12.39 4.17 2.80
CA ALA A 283 -11.59 3.31 1.93
C ALA A 283 -10.92 2.17 2.72
N LYS A 284 -10.19 2.51 3.80
CA LYS A 284 -9.42 1.51 4.56
C LYS A 284 -10.31 0.57 5.35
N SER A 285 -11.38 1.07 5.97
CA SER A 285 -12.36 0.24 6.66
C SER A 285 -13.04 -0.75 5.71
N ARG A 286 -13.54 -0.26 4.57
CA ARG A 286 -14.26 -1.10 3.61
C ARG A 286 -13.36 -2.14 2.96
N ALA A 287 -12.12 -1.75 2.58
CA ALA A 287 -11.14 -2.66 2.01
C ALA A 287 -10.75 -3.75 3.03
N GLY A 288 -10.53 -3.40 4.30
CA GLY A 288 -10.17 -4.36 5.34
C GLY A 288 -11.28 -5.37 5.63
N GLU A 289 -12.52 -4.93 5.75
CA GLU A 289 -13.68 -5.82 5.90
C GLU A 289 -13.81 -6.78 4.71
N ALA A 290 -13.70 -6.26 3.49
CA ALA A 290 -13.78 -7.05 2.28
C ALA A 290 -12.65 -8.07 2.17
N ALA A 291 -11.44 -7.74 2.64
CA ALA A 291 -10.29 -8.65 2.68
C ALA A 291 -10.58 -9.90 3.52
N GLY A 292 -11.15 -9.71 4.72
CA GLY A 292 -11.52 -10.83 5.60
C GLY A 292 -12.60 -11.72 5.00
N ILE A 293 -13.71 -11.13 4.54
CA ILE A 293 -14.84 -11.87 3.95
C ILE A 293 -14.43 -12.54 2.66
N GLY A 294 -13.72 -11.82 1.77
CA GLY A 294 -13.31 -12.33 0.47
C GLY A 294 -12.33 -13.49 0.57
N ALA A 295 -11.32 -13.41 1.46
CA ALA A 295 -10.39 -14.50 1.70
C ALA A 295 -11.11 -15.76 2.22
N ALA A 296 -12.03 -15.61 3.17
CA ALA A 296 -12.78 -16.73 3.74
C ALA A 296 -13.62 -17.45 2.66
N ILE A 297 -14.35 -16.70 1.83
CA ILE A 297 -15.16 -17.27 0.74
C ILE A 297 -14.27 -17.98 -0.28
N ALA A 298 -13.17 -17.36 -0.70
CA ALA A 298 -12.27 -17.94 -1.68
C ALA A 298 -11.68 -19.28 -1.18
N HIS A 299 -11.20 -19.32 0.06
CA HIS A 299 -10.70 -20.57 0.67
C HIS A 299 -11.79 -21.61 0.85
N GLN A 300 -13.01 -21.22 1.20
CA GLN A 300 -14.14 -22.15 1.30
C GLN A 300 -14.46 -22.83 -0.05
N ILE A 301 -14.40 -22.08 -1.15
CA ILE A 301 -14.70 -22.62 -2.50
C ILE A 301 -13.54 -23.50 -3.02
N HIS A 302 -12.29 -23.08 -2.81
CA HIS A 302 -11.11 -23.86 -3.25
C HIS A 302 -10.88 -25.11 -2.39
N GLY A 303 -11.26 -25.08 -1.10
CA GLY A 303 -10.95 -26.13 -0.15
C GLY A 303 -9.44 -26.25 0.10
N ALA A 304 -8.97 -27.46 0.34
CA ALA A 304 -7.57 -27.73 0.72
C ALA A 304 -6.53 -27.18 -0.27
N ILE A 305 -6.80 -27.25 -1.58
CA ILE A 305 -5.85 -26.77 -2.60
C ILE A 305 -5.53 -25.28 -2.48
N GLY A 306 -6.46 -24.47 -1.98
CA GLY A 306 -6.25 -23.04 -1.76
C GLY A 306 -5.17 -22.71 -0.74
N PHE A 307 -4.75 -23.67 0.08
CA PHE A 307 -3.69 -23.54 1.09
C PHE A 307 -2.34 -24.15 0.65
N THR A 308 -2.30 -24.83 -0.50
CA THR A 308 -1.09 -25.51 -0.97
C THR A 308 -0.33 -24.65 -1.98
N TYR A 309 0.97 -24.92 -2.14
CA TYR A 309 1.80 -24.26 -3.15
C TYR A 309 1.46 -24.69 -4.61
N GLU A 310 0.59 -25.66 -4.79
CA GLU A 310 0.07 -26.06 -6.11
C GLU A 310 -0.90 -25.01 -6.69
N HIS A 311 -1.45 -24.14 -5.84
CA HIS A 311 -2.38 -23.08 -6.24
C HIS A 311 -1.96 -21.73 -5.67
N SER A 312 -1.98 -20.68 -6.49
CA SER A 312 -1.46 -19.36 -6.12
C SER A 312 -2.38 -18.52 -5.22
N LEU A 313 -3.56 -19.00 -4.83
CA LEU A 313 -4.52 -18.27 -4.01
C LEU A 313 -3.91 -17.78 -2.70
N HIS A 314 -3.17 -18.65 -2.00
CA HIS A 314 -2.60 -18.34 -0.68
C HIS A 314 -1.63 -17.16 -0.70
N PHE A 315 -0.94 -16.89 -1.82
CA PHE A 315 -0.08 -15.71 -1.94
C PHE A 315 -0.86 -14.41 -1.82
N LEU A 316 -2.07 -14.36 -2.37
CA LEU A 316 -2.92 -13.18 -2.31
C LEU A 316 -3.67 -13.08 -0.99
N THR A 317 -4.25 -14.17 -0.48
CA THR A 317 -5.03 -14.12 0.75
C THR A 317 -4.18 -13.82 1.98
N ARG A 318 -2.93 -14.31 2.06
CA ARG A 318 -1.98 -13.95 3.11
C ARG A 318 -1.62 -12.47 3.06
N ARG A 319 -1.50 -11.89 1.85
CA ARG A 319 -1.30 -10.45 1.64
C ARG A 319 -2.52 -9.64 2.07
N LEU A 320 -3.73 -10.10 1.78
CA LEU A 320 -4.95 -9.45 2.27
C LEU A 320 -4.93 -9.34 3.79
N TRP A 321 -4.56 -10.41 4.52
CA TRP A 321 -4.48 -10.39 5.98
C TRP A 321 -3.38 -9.47 6.49
N ALA A 322 -2.20 -9.45 5.85
CA ALA A 322 -1.11 -8.55 6.23
C ALA A 322 -1.47 -7.07 5.97
N TRP A 323 -1.92 -6.74 4.76
CA TRP A 323 -2.21 -5.35 4.37
C TRP A 323 -3.43 -4.75 5.10
N ARG A 324 -4.37 -5.60 5.53
CA ARG A 324 -5.51 -5.22 6.34
C ARG A 324 -5.09 -4.50 7.63
N ASP A 325 -4.06 -5.00 8.31
CA ASP A 325 -3.62 -4.47 9.60
C ASP A 325 -2.62 -3.29 9.44
N GLU A 326 -1.94 -3.20 8.30
CA GLU A 326 -0.97 -2.14 8.03
C GLU A 326 -1.65 -0.76 7.92
N TYR A 327 -1.00 0.25 8.48
CA TYR A 327 -1.52 1.63 8.60
C TYR A 327 -2.86 1.75 9.34
N GLY A 328 -3.17 0.78 10.21
CA GLY A 328 -4.35 0.72 11.07
C GLY A 328 -5.47 -0.17 10.52
N GLY A 329 -6.10 -0.92 11.42
CA GLY A 329 -7.22 -1.79 11.13
C GLY A 329 -8.58 -1.07 11.10
N GLU A 330 -9.65 -1.81 10.78
CA GLU A 330 -11.01 -1.26 10.62
C GLU A 330 -11.52 -0.54 11.87
N ALA A 331 -11.22 -1.08 13.06
CA ALA A 331 -11.71 -0.49 14.31
C ALA A 331 -11.21 0.93 14.51
N GLU A 332 -9.94 1.21 14.16
CA GLU A 332 -9.35 2.54 14.30
C GLU A 332 -9.92 3.53 13.28
N TRP A 333 -10.05 3.10 12.02
CA TRP A 333 -10.60 3.96 10.97
C TRP A 333 -12.10 4.19 11.15
N ASN A 334 -12.85 3.18 11.60
CA ASN A 334 -14.27 3.32 11.97
C ASN A 334 -14.46 4.28 13.14
N LEU A 335 -13.58 4.23 14.14
CA LEU A 335 -13.62 5.17 15.27
C LEU A 335 -13.38 6.62 14.81
N LEU A 336 -12.40 6.82 13.90
CA LEU A 336 -12.12 8.14 13.33
C LEU A 336 -13.33 8.68 12.58
N LEU A 337 -13.91 7.87 11.68
CA LEU A 337 -15.10 8.23 10.91
C LEU A 337 -16.31 8.50 11.82
N GLY A 338 -16.55 7.62 12.78
CA GLY A 338 -17.65 7.77 13.74
C GLY A 338 -17.54 9.05 14.57
N ARG A 339 -16.33 9.41 15.02
CA ARG A 339 -16.09 10.69 15.72
C ARG A 339 -16.35 11.89 14.82
N HIS A 340 -15.91 11.84 13.56
CA HIS A 340 -16.16 12.89 12.59
C HIS A 340 -17.67 13.12 12.38
N LEU A 341 -18.42 12.05 12.12
CA LEU A 341 -19.88 12.12 11.91
C LEU A 341 -20.65 12.56 13.15
N ALA A 342 -20.25 12.07 14.34
CA ALA A 342 -20.87 12.48 15.60
C ALA A 342 -20.64 13.97 15.89
N ALA A 343 -19.45 14.50 15.57
CA ALA A 343 -19.16 15.92 15.73
C ALA A 343 -19.95 16.82 14.75
N ALA A 344 -20.25 16.31 13.54
CA ALA A 344 -21.06 17.02 12.56
C ALA A 344 -22.55 17.11 12.95
N GLY A 345 -23.06 16.15 13.73
CA GLY A 345 -24.47 16.08 14.17
C GLY A 345 -25.40 15.41 13.17
N ALA A 346 -26.59 15.03 13.65
CA ALA A 346 -27.55 14.23 12.87
C ALA A 346 -28.01 14.91 11.57
N ASP A 347 -28.24 16.22 11.62
CA ASP A 347 -28.71 17.00 10.46
C ASP A 347 -27.66 17.09 9.33
N ARG A 348 -26.39 16.86 9.64
CA ARG A 348 -25.29 16.88 8.70
C ARG A 348 -24.88 15.50 8.20
N LEU A 349 -25.45 14.42 8.74
CA LEU A 349 -25.03 13.06 8.41
C LEU A 349 -25.04 12.78 6.90
N TRP A 350 -26.17 13.01 6.23
CA TRP A 350 -26.26 12.77 4.79
C TRP A 350 -25.42 13.74 3.95
N PRO A 351 -25.43 15.07 4.21
CA PRO A 351 -24.50 15.97 3.55
C PRO A 351 -23.04 15.56 3.68
N GLU A 352 -22.58 15.13 4.86
CA GLU A 352 -21.18 14.68 5.07
C GLU A 352 -20.87 13.38 4.30
N LEU A 353 -21.79 12.40 4.30
CA LEU A 353 -21.60 11.14 3.58
C LEU A 353 -21.63 11.29 2.06
N THR A 354 -22.46 12.20 1.54
CA THR A 354 -22.57 12.42 0.09
C THR A 354 -21.54 13.40 -0.47
N ALA A 355 -20.79 14.08 0.41
CA ALA A 355 -19.68 14.96 0.03
C ALA A 355 -18.30 14.25 0.09
N LEU A 356 -18.29 12.97 0.46
CA LEU A 356 -17.05 12.17 0.43
C LEU A 356 -16.66 11.86 -1.01
#